data_ba9441a9817222f8f7e4042f4acf34e7
#
_entry.id   ba9441a9817222f8f7e4042f4acf34e7
#
_cell.length_a   1.000
_cell.length_b   1.000
_cell.length_c   1.000
_cell.angle_alpha   90.00
_cell.angle_beta   90.00
_cell.angle_gamma   90.00
#
_symmetry.space_group_name_H-M   'P 1'
#
loop_
_entity.id
_entity.type
_entity.pdbx_description
1 polymer ?
#
loop_
_entity_poly.entity_id
_entity_poly.type
_entity_poly.pdbx_seq_one_letter_code
_entity_poly.pdbx_strand_id
1 'polypeptide(L)'
;MTCFLAIGLDTGTANVLGTRYSAIDFRKRIERQLESCPSVEINFSGVFVTQSFVDELLGPLILRMGMSALERLTFSCCGEEAKAILKLVIAARLRDYSARQEARATVPADFVRHPLPDSY
;
A
#
# COMPACT_ATOMS: atom_id res chain seq x y z
N MET A 1 -17.74 -6.90 -8.74
CA MET A 1 -17.04 -6.28 -9.89
C MET A 1 -15.63 -5.87 -9.48
N THR A 2 -14.66 -6.15 -10.34
CA THR A 2 -13.27 -5.84 -10.06
C THR A 2 -12.76 -4.85 -11.09
N CYS A 3 -12.16 -3.77 -10.62
CA CYS A 3 -11.47 -2.84 -11.50
C CYS A 3 -10.05 -3.34 -11.73
N PHE A 4 -9.47 -2.93 -12.84
CA PHE A 4 -8.18 -3.43 -13.25
C PHE A 4 -7.21 -2.28 -13.48
N LEU A 5 -5.99 -2.39 -12.97
CA LEU A 5 -4.94 -1.41 -13.19
C LEU A 5 -3.69 -2.14 -13.63
N ALA A 6 -3.25 -1.89 -14.87
CA ALA A 6 -2.05 -2.51 -15.40
C ALA A 6 -0.92 -1.50 -15.36
N ILE A 7 -0.07 -1.61 -14.36
CA ILE A 7 1.01 -0.64 -14.14
C ILE A 7 1.96 -0.60 -15.32
N GLY A 8 2.30 -1.77 -15.86
CA GLY A 8 3.25 -1.83 -16.96
C GLY A 8 2.78 -1.13 -18.21
N LEU A 9 1.51 -1.26 -18.52
CA LEU A 9 0.95 -0.62 -19.72
C LEU A 9 0.89 0.88 -19.57
N ASP A 10 0.62 1.35 -18.36
CA ASP A 10 0.47 2.78 -18.13
C ASP A 10 1.79 3.53 -18.07
N THR A 11 2.90 2.80 -17.93
CA THR A 11 4.20 3.45 -17.90
C THR A 11 4.82 3.60 -19.30
N GLY A 12 4.18 3.03 -20.30
CA GLY A 12 4.69 3.09 -21.65
C GLY A 12 5.98 2.31 -21.82
N THR A 13 7.09 3.00 -21.97
CA THR A 13 8.37 2.35 -22.22
C THR A 13 9.14 2.01 -20.95
N ALA A 14 8.68 2.46 -19.80
CA ALA A 14 9.42 2.24 -18.57
C ALA A 14 9.24 0.82 -18.08
N ASN A 15 10.35 0.13 -17.81
CA ASN A 15 10.31 -1.22 -17.27
C ASN A 15 10.58 -1.24 -15.78
N VAL A 16 11.17 -0.19 -15.25
CA VAL A 16 11.51 -0.10 -13.84
C VAL A 16 10.77 1.06 -13.23
N LEU A 17 9.99 0.79 -12.19
CA LEU A 17 9.23 1.81 -11.50
C LEU A 17 9.88 2.01 -10.13
N GLY A 18 10.69 3.06 -10.02
CA GLY A 18 11.44 3.29 -8.81
C GLY A 18 11.18 4.59 -8.11
N THR A 19 10.44 5.50 -8.74
CA THR A 19 10.25 6.81 -8.14
C THR A 19 8.96 6.87 -7.32
N ARG A 20 9.01 7.66 -6.25
CA ARG A 20 7.81 7.87 -5.45
C ARG A 20 6.76 8.66 -6.21
N TYR A 21 7.17 9.51 -7.15
CA TYR A 21 6.21 10.30 -7.92
C TYR A 21 5.31 9.42 -8.78
N SER A 22 5.89 8.42 -9.42
CA SER A 22 5.09 7.46 -10.20
C SER A 22 4.12 6.72 -9.29
N ALA A 23 4.60 6.32 -8.12
CA ALA A 23 3.78 5.57 -7.20
C ALA A 23 2.59 6.40 -6.70
N ILE A 24 2.80 7.68 -6.47
CA ILE A 24 1.73 8.56 -6.00
C ILE A 24 0.60 8.61 -7.02
N ASP A 25 0.95 8.74 -8.30
CA ASP A 25 -0.05 8.79 -9.34
C ASP A 25 -0.86 7.49 -9.41
N PHE A 26 -0.17 6.36 -9.39
CA PHE A 26 -0.86 5.08 -9.41
C PHE A 26 -1.69 4.86 -8.16
N ARG A 27 -1.19 5.29 -6.99
CA ARG A 27 -1.98 5.17 -5.77
C ARG A 27 -3.28 5.95 -5.87
N LYS A 28 -3.22 7.15 -6.41
CA LYS A 28 -4.43 7.95 -6.59
C LYS A 28 -5.43 7.25 -7.49
N ARG A 29 -4.94 6.57 -8.52
CA ARG A 29 -5.82 5.78 -9.40
C ARG A 29 -6.46 4.64 -8.64
N ILE A 30 -5.69 3.96 -7.81
CA ILE A 30 -6.21 2.87 -6.99
C ILE A 30 -7.30 3.41 -6.06
N GLU A 31 -7.02 4.54 -5.42
CA GLU A 31 -7.98 5.12 -4.49
C GLU A 31 -9.29 5.47 -5.19
N ARG A 32 -9.20 6.02 -6.38
CA ARG A 32 -10.41 6.34 -7.14
C ARG A 32 -11.19 5.08 -7.53
N GLN A 33 -10.48 4.04 -7.94
CA GLN A 33 -11.14 2.80 -8.30
C GLN A 33 -11.79 2.13 -7.09
N LEU A 34 -11.17 2.25 -5.92
CA LEU A 34 -11.75 1.68 -4.72
C LEU A 34 -13.04 2.39 -4.31
N GLU A 35 -13.23 3.63 -4.74
CA GLU A 35 -14.47 4.32 -4.45
C GLU A 35 -15.65 3.75 -5.21
N SER A 36 -15.41 3.21 -6.40
CA SER A 36 -16.49 2.70 -7.23
C SER A 36 -16.49 1.20 -7.39
N CYS A 37 -15.40 0.52 -7.03
CA CYS A 37 -15.29 -0.93 -7.21
C CYS A 37 -15.01 -1.58 -5.88
N PRO A 38 -15.66 -2.73 -5.60
CA PRO A 38 -15.36 -3.43 -4.34
C PRO A 38 -13.96 -3.99 -4.29
N SER A 39 -13.33 -4.27 -5.43
CA SER A 39 -11.96 -4.74 -5.45
C SER A 39 -11.24 -4.22 -6.67
N VAL A 40 -9.92 -4.17 -6.58
CA VAL A 40 -9.06 -3.69 -7.66
C VAL A 40 -7.94 -4.70 -7.85
N GLU A 41 -7.72 -5.09 -9.10
CA GLU A 41 -6.61 -5.95 -9.44
C GLU A 41 -5.48 -5.10 -10.00
N ILE A 42 -4.29 -5.22 -9.39
CA ILE A 42 -3.11 -4.49 -9.82
C ILE A 42 -2.19 -5.46 -10.53
N ASN A 43 -1.97 -5.24 -11.81
CA ASN A 43 -1.18 -6.13 -12.64
C ASN A 43 0.23 -5.59 -12.81
N PHE A 44 1.22 -6.40 -12.44
CA PHE A 44 2.63 -6.02 -12.49
C PHE A 44 3.36 -6.57 -13.70
N SER A 45 2.63 -7.04 -14.69
CA SER A 45 3.23 -7.66 -15.86
C SER A 45 4.19 -6.69 -16.55
N GLY A 46 5.40 -7.16 -16.83
CA GLY A 46 6.36 -6.41 -17.62
C GLY A 46 7.09 -5.30 -16.89
N VAL A 47 6.99 -5.24 -15.57
CA VAL A 47 7.69 -4.18 -14.83
C VAL A 47 8.48 -4.75 -13.67
N PHE A 48 9.54 -4.03 -13.33
CA PHE A 48 10.28 -4.25 -12.10
C PHE A 48 10.03 -3.06 -11.20
N VAL A 49 9.76 -3.32 -9.94
CA VAL A 49 9.46 -2.25 -8.99
C VAL A 49 10.50 -2.23 -7.90
N THR A 50 10.67 -1.07 -7.30
CA THR A 50 11.55 -0.92 -6.13
C THR A 50 10.71 -0.93 -4.87
N GLN A 51 11.40 -1.13 -3.74
CA GLN A 51 10.72 -1.08 -2.45
C GLN A 51 10.11 0.30 -2.22
N SER A 52 10.83 1.35 -2.61
CA SER A 52 10.31 2.72 -2.44
C SER A 52 9.01 2.92 -3.20
N PHE A 53 8.95 2.39 -4.43
CA PHE A 53 7.74 2.51 -5.23
C PHE A 53 6.56 1.80 -4.56
N VAL A 54 6.77 0.56 -4.15
CA VAL A 54 5.70 -0.23 -3.54
C VAL A 54 5.28 0.38 -2.21
N ASP A 55 6.24 0.86 -1.44
CA ASP A 55 5.94 1.49 -0.16
C ASP A 55 5.07 2.72 -0.34
N GLU A 56 5.36 3.55 -1.33
CA GLU A 56 4.54 4.72 -1.59
C GLU A 56 3.19 4.35 -2.19
N LEU A 57 3.17 3.30 -3.00
CA LEU A 57 1.94 2.85 -3.64
C LEU A 57 0.93 2.31 -2.62
N LEU A 58 1.37 1.47 -1.73
CA LEU A 58 0.50 0.74 -0.81
C LEU A 58 0.55 1.25 0.62
N GLY A 59 1.66 1.83 1.02
CA GLY A 59 1.86 2.22 2.41
C GLY A 59 0.74 3.07 2.98
N PRO A 60 0.43 4.20 2.34
CA PRO A 60 -0.64 5.05 2.87
C PRO A 60 -2.01 4.36 2.90
N LEU A 61 -2.28 3.50 1.93
CA LEU A 61 -3.54 2.76 1.91
C LEU A 61 -3.64 1.80 3.09
N ILE A 62 -2.56 1.07 3.35
CA ILE A 62 -2.55 0.10 4.44
C ILE A 62 -2.60 0.81 5.79
N LEU A 63 -1.89 1.93 5.92
CA LEU A 63 -1.90 2.69 7.18
C LEU A 63 -3.29 3.24 7.48
N ARG A 64 -4.07 3.53 6.45
CA ARG A 64 -5.42 4.06 6.64
C ARG A 64 -6.45 2.96 6.82
N MET A 65 -6.36 1.91 6.03
CA MET A 65 -7.40 0.89 5.96
C MET A 65 -7.04 -0.43 6.63
N GLY A 66 -5.77 -0.66 6.92
CA GLY A 66 -5.35 -1.92 7.50
C GLY A 66 -5.61 -3.10 6.59
N MET A 67 -6.06 -4.20 7.18
CA MET A 67 -6.35 -5.40 6.40
C MET A 67 -7.44 -5.20 5.36
N SER A 68 -8.31 -4.22 5.57
CA SER A 68 -9.36 -3.95 4.59
C SER A 68 -8.79 -3.62 3.22
N ALA A 69 -7.66 -2.92 3.18
CA ALA A 69 -7.02 -2.62 1.91
C ALA A 69 -6.65 -3.91 1.18
N LEU A 70 -6.07 -4.86 1.92
CA LEU A 70 -5.60 -6.10 1.31
C LEU A 70 -6.74 -7.00 0.86
N GLU A 71 -7.87 -6.93 1.54
CA GLU A 71 -9.02 -7.71 1.15
C GLU A 71 -9.61 -7.23 -0.17
N ARG A 72 -9.38 -5.98 -0.50
CA ARG A 72 -9.93 -5.39 -1.71
C ARG A 72 -8.92 -5.25 -2.83
N LEU A 73 -7.66 -5.60 -2.59
CA LEU A 73 -6.60 -5.50 -3.59
C LEU A 73 -6.11 -6.90 -3.97
N THR A 74 -5.95 -7.11 -5.27
CA THR A 74 -5.38 -8.35 -5.79
C THR A 74 -4.15 -7.97 -6.60
N PHE A 75 -3.09 -8.73 -6.43
CA PHE A 75 -1.84 -8.48 -7.16
C PHE A 75 -1.60 -9.62 -8.12
N SER A 76 -1.45 -9.29 -9.40
CA SER A 76 -1.29 -10.32 -10.41
C SER A 76 -0.02 -10.11 -11.22
N CYS A 77 0.44 -11.18 -11.83
CA CYS A 77 1.62 -11.18 -12.71
C CYS A 77 2.87 -10.64 -12.02
N CYS A 78 3.00 -10.97 -10.73
CA CYS A 78 4.18 -10.57 -9.97
C CYS A 78 5.30 -11.55 -10.19
N GLY A 79 6.49 -11.05 -10.51
CA GLY A 79 7.69 -11.88 -10.51
C GLY A 79 8.13 -12.15 -9.08
N GLU A 80 9.19 -12.92 -8.95
CA GLU A 80 9.67 -13.28 -7.61
C GLU A 80 10.11 -12.05 -6.82
N GLU A 81 10.77 -11.13 -7.49
CA GLU A 81 11.23 -9.91 -6.81
C GLU A 81 10.07 -9.05 -6.37
N ALA A 82 9.08 -8.88 -7.23
CA ALA A 82 7.92 -8.07 -6.87
C ALA A 82 7.17 -8.69 -5.70
N LYS A 83 7.02 -10.02 -5.70
CA LYS A 83 6.38 -10.70 -4.59
C LYS A 83 7.10 -10.48 -3.28
N ALA A 84 8.43 -10.56 -3.31
CA ALA A 84 9.22 -10.38 -2.09
C ALA A 84 9.07 -8.96 -1.56
N ILE A 85 9.10 -7.98 -2.47
CA ILE A 85 8.95 -6.59 -2.06
C ILE A 85 7.55 -6.33 -1.52
N LEU A 86 6.53 -6.88 -2.17
CA LEU A 86 5.16 -6.71 -1.70
C LEU A 86 4.99 -7.28 -0.29
N LYS A 87 5.50 -8.49 -0.06
CA LYS A 87 5.40 -9.10 1.26
C LYS A 87 6.09 -8.25 2.31
N LEU A 88 7.26 -7.74 2.00
CA LEU A 88 8.03 -6.94 2.94
C LEU A 88 7.29 -5.66 3.30
N VAL A 89 6.82 -4.93 2.29
CA VAL A 89 6.13 -3.66 2.52
C VAL A 89 4.82 -3.87 3.24
N ILE A 90 4.05 -4.85 2.82
CA ILE A 90 2.75 -5.13 3.44
C ILE A 90 2.92 -5.48 4.92
N ALA A 91 3.88 -6.35 5.22
CA ALA A 91 4.11 -6.75 6.61
C ALA A 91 4.52 -5.55 7.45
N ALA A 92 5.40 -4.71 6.93
CA ALA A 92 5.87 -3.55 7.67
C ALA A 92 4.73 -2.56 7.93
N ARG A 93 3.92 -2.30 6.91
CA ARG A 93 2.83 -1.32 7.07
C ARG A 93 1.72 -1.85 7.95
N LEU A 94 1.44 -3.15 7.90
CA LEU A 94 0.46 -3.73 8.80
C LEU A 94 0.91 -3.66 10.25
N ARG A 95 2.19 -3.85 10.51
CA ARG A 95 2.71 -3.68 11.85
C ARG A 95 2.52 -2.24 12.33
N ASP A 96 2.78 -1.27 11.45
CA ASP A 96 2.59 0.13 11.81
C ASP A 96 1.12 0.43 12.08
N TYR A 97 0.24 -0.14 11.26
CA TYR A 97 -1.19 0.04 11.46
C TYR A 97 -1.63 -0.53 12.80
N SER A 98 -1.20 -1.74 13.10
CA SER A 98 -1.55 -2.40 14.36
C SER A 98 -1.05 -1.61 15.55
N ALA A 99 0.18 -1.11 15.47
CA ALA A 99 0.74 -0.32 16.55
C ALA A 99 -0.09 0.94 16.80
N ARG A 100 -0.55 1.59 15.72
CA ARG A 100 -1.39 2.77 15.88
C ARG A 100 -2.74 2.44 16.49
N GLN A 101 -3.33 1.32 16.09
CA GLN A 101 -4.62 0.90 16.63
C GLN A 101 -4.49 0.53 18.11
N GLU A 102 -3.42 -0.15 18.48
CA GLU A 102 -3.19 -0.50 19.87
C GLU A 102 -3.01 0.74 20.72
N ALA A 103 -2.25 1.71 20.21
CA ALA A 103 -2.04 2.95 20.94
C ALA A 103 -3.37 3.67 21.20
N ARG A 104 -4.24 3.68 20.20
CA ARG A 104 -5.55 4.32 20.37
C ARG A 104 -6.42 3.57 21.34
N ALA A 105 -6.37 2.25 21.29
CA ALA A 105 -7.23 1.42 22.10
C ALA A 105 -6.80 1.41 23.56
N THR A 106 -5.51 1.54 23.83
CA THR A 106 -4.99 1.37 25.16
C THR A 106 -4.75 2.66 25.91
N VAL A 107 -4.84 3.81 25.24
CA VAL A 107 -4.57 5.09 25.86
C VAL A 107 -5.83 5.63 26.51
N PRO A 108 -5.88 5.76 27.83
CA PRO A 108 -7.03 6.38 28.47
C PRO A 108 -7.04 7.88 28.22
N ALA A 109 -8.16 8.49 28.44
CA ALA A 109 -8.32 9.90 28.15
C ALA A 109 -7.31 10.75 28.89
N ASP A 110 -7.04 10.42 30.14
CA ASP A 110 -6.10 11.18 30.92
C ASP A 110 -4.65 10.87 30.58
N PHE A 111 -4.42 9.80 29.85
CA PHE A 111 -3.08 9.42 29.47
C PHE A 111 -2.58 10.18 28.25
N VAL A 112 -3.47 10.80 27.56
CA VAL A 112 -3.14 11.46 26.32
C VAL A 112 -2.09 12.54 26.49
N ARG A 113 -1.99 13.14 27.62
CA ARG A 113 -0.98 14.16 27.84
C ARG A 113 0.42 13.61 27.91
N HIS A 114 0.58 12.32 28.05
CA HIS A 114 1.88 11.75 27.98
C HIS A 114 2.28 11.66 26.56
N PRO A 115 3.37 12.22 26.27
CA PRO A 115 3.79 12.02 24.92
C PRO A 115 4.22 10.65 24.85
N LEU A 116 3.86 9.98 24.58
CA LEU A 116 4.20 8.78 24.27
C LEU A 116 5.34 8.65 23.72
N PRO A 117 6.01 8.52 23.99
CA PRO A 117 7.09 8.57 23.51
C PRO A 117 7.43 8.33 22.36
N ASP A 118 7.57 8.60 22.39
CA ASP A 118 7.84 8.45 21.72
C ASP A 118 8.21 7.87 21.03
N SER A 119 8.27 7.57 21.19
CA SER A 119 8.58 6.88 20.76
C SER A 119 8.39 6.59 19.94
N TYR A 120 8.12 6.72 19.82
CA TYR A 120 8.09 6.23 19.03
C TYR A 120 8.27 6.71 18.24
#